data_bce2dc04a42655cfebd5e7edaf0f0477
#
_entry.id   bce2dc04a42655cfebd5e7edaf0f0477
#
_cell.length_a   1.000
_cell.length_b   1.000
_cell.length_c   1.000
_cell.angle_alpha   90.00
_cell.angle_beta   90.00
_cell.angle_gamma   90.00
#
_symmetry.space_group_name_H-M   'P 1'
#
loop_
_entity.id
_entity.type
_entity.pdbx_description
1 polymer ?
#
loop_
_entity_poly.entity_id
_entity_poly.type
_entity_poly.pdbx_seq_one_letter_code
_entity_poly.pdbx_strand_id
1 'polypeptide(L)'
;MRRLWRALSSLDPDMLTDDDIRRLAAVPKLCPQFHLSLQSGSSKTLRAMRRPYTTEQYAAVAAKLREAFGEENVSITTDVIVGFPGETEQDFEDSMAFVAGQRFLKVHVFPYSRREGTPAFDFPNQVPEHE
;
A
#
# COMPACT_ATOMS: atom_id res chain seq x y z
N MET A 1 6.86 25.56 8.98
CA MET A 1 7.77 24.44 9.32
C MET A 1 7.13 23.38 10.19
N ARG A 2 6.17 23.71 11.02
CA ARG A 2 5.44 22.71 11.83
C ARG A 2 4.82 21.58 11.00
N ARG A 3 4.37 21.90 9.81
CA ARG A 3 3.76 20.90 8.92
C ARG A 3 4.71 19.77 8.55
N LEU A 4 6.00 20.04 8.57
CA LEU A 4 7.02 19.06 8.22
C LEU A 4 7.29 18.04 9.33
N TRP A 5 6.79 18.31 10.53
CA TRP A 5 6.88 17.38 11.65
C TRP A 5 5.83 16.28 11.58
N ARG A 6 4.78 16.52 10.84
CA ARG A 6 3.70 15.55 10.74
C ARG A 6 4.07 14.49 9.72
N ALA A 7 3.75 13.25 10.03
CA ALA A 7 3.82 12.20 9.04
C ALA A 7 2.91 12.58 7.88
N LEU A 8 3.37 12.34 6.68
CA LEU A 8 2.54 12.56 5.51
C LEU A 8 1.32 11.64 5.60
N SER A 9 0.16 12.14 5.17
CA SER A 9 -1.03 11.33 5.06
C SER A 9 -0.82 10.27 4.00
N SER A 10 -1.79 9.39 3.83
CA SER A 10 -1.70 8.28 2.87
C SER A 10 -1.15 8.71 1.51
N LEU A 11 -0.15 8.00 1.04
CA LEU A 11 0.47 8.22 -0.26
C LEU A 11 0.21 7.02 -1.15
N ASP A 12 -0.06 7.27 -2.42
CA ASP A 12 -0.11 6.20 -3.42
C ASP A 12 1.27 6.05 -4.05
N PRO A 13 1.74 4.81 -4.27
CA PRO A 13 3.09 4.60 -4.81
C PRO A 13 3.34 5.27 -6.16
N ASP A 14 2.32 5.37 -6.99
CA ASP A 14 2.44 5.98 -8.32
C ASP A 14 2.61 7.50 -8.27
N MET A 15 2.36 8.12 -7.12
CA MET A 15 2.49 9.56 -6.96
C MET A 15 3.88 10.00 -6.48
N LEU A 16 4.72 9.05 -6.08
CA LEU A 16 6.07 9.36 -5.62
C LEU A 16 7.09 9.07 -6.70
N THR A 17 7.67 10.14 -7.24
CA THR A 17 8.78 10.03 -8.20
C THR A 17 10.11 9.96 -7.45
N ASP A 18 11.17 9.58 -8.16
CA ASP A 18 12.52 9.57 -7.59
C ASP A 18 12.91 10.96 -7.10
N ASP A 19 12.52 11.99 -7.84
CA ASP A 19 12.80 13.37 -7.47
C ASP A 19 12.06 13.76 -6.20
N ASP A 20 10.80 13.36 -6.08
CA ASP A 20 10.00 13.61 -4.87
C ASP A 20 10.66 12.98 -3.64
N ILE A 21 11.14 11.76 -3.77
CA ILE A 21 11.81 11.04 -2.68
C ILE A 21 13.09 11.77 -2.27
N ARG A 22 13.89 12.21 -3.25
CA ARG A 22 15.11 12.98 -2.96
C ARG A 22 14.80 14.28 -2.24
N ARG A 23 13.76 14.99 -2.66
CA ARG A 23 13.34 16.24 -2.03
C ARG A 23 12.87 16.02 -0.60
N LEU A 24 12.10 14.98 -0.37
CA LEU A 24 11.65 14.63 0.98
C LEU A 24 12.84 14.28 1.88
N ALA A 25 13.80 13.51 1.38
CA ALA A 25 14.97 13.11 2.14
C ALA A 25 15.87 14.31 2.49
N ALA A 26 15.80 15.38 1.71
CA ALA A 26 16.58 16.59 1.97
C ALA A 26 15.96 17.49 3.03
N VAL A 27 14.73 17.23 3.47
CA VAL A 27 14.07 18.04 4.48
C VAL A 27 14.49 17.59 5.88
N PRO A 28 15.24 18.41 6.64
CA PRO A 28 15.86 17.94 7.89
C PRO A 28 14.87 17.65 9.02
N LYS A 29 13.66 18.21 8.96
CA LYS A 29 12.68 18.05 10.02
C LYS A 29 11.49 17.17 9.63
N LEU A 30 11.58 16.51 8.50
CA LEU A 30 10.51 15.60 8.08
C LEU A 30 10.59 14.32 8.90
N CYS A 31 9.46 13.93 9.47
CA CYS A 31 9.35 12.65 10.14
C CYS A 31 9.37 11.52 9.11
N PRO A 32 10.36 10.59 9.15
CA PRO A 32 10.46 9.54 8.14
C PRO A 32 9.48 8.38 8.39
N GLN A 33 8.23 8.71 8.55
CA GLN A 33 7.12 7.76 8.68
C GLN A 33 6.16 7.99 7.52
N PHE A 34 5.94 6.93 6.76
CA PHE A 34 5.08 7.01 5.58
C PHE A 34 3.99 5.96 5.64
N HIS A 35 2.78 6.40 5.35
CA HIS A 35 1.69 5.48 5.09
C HIS A 35 1.56 5.34 3.57
N LEU A 36 2.14 4.28 3.04
CA LEU A 36 2.17 4.01 1.59
C LEU A 36 1.10 2.99 1.26
N SER A 37 0.03 3.43 0.65
CA SER A 37 -1.14 2.59 0.39
C SER A 37 -0.84 1.48 -0.59
N LEU A 38 -0.97 0.23 -0.16
CA LEU A 38 -0.81 -0.95 -1.01
C LEU A 38 -2.14 -1.46 -1.53
N GLN A 39 -3.09 -1.64 -0.66
CA GLN A 39 -4.43 -2.19 -0.88
C GLN A 39 -4.44 -3.71 -1.07
N SER A 40 -3.52 -4.29 -1.83
CA SER A 40 -3.37 -5.74 -1.96
C SER A 40 -1.95 -6.10 -2.36
N GLY A 41 -1.45 -7.21 -1.85
CA GLY A 41 -0.17 -7.77 -2.26
C GLY A 41 -0.28 -8.70 -3.48
N SER A 42 -1.40 -8.68 -4.17
CA SER A 42 -1.60 -9.43 -5.41
C SER A 42 -1.82 -8.46 -6.56
N SER A 43 -0.96 -8.49 -7.58
CA SER A 43 -1.10 -7.61 -8.75
C SER A 43 -2.40 -7.85 -9.51
N LYS A 44 -2.89 -9.08 -9.52
CA LYS A 44 -4.19 -9.41 -10.11
C LYS A 44 -5.31 -8.66 -9.40
N THR A 45 -5.30 -8.67 -8.07
CA THR A 45 -6.29 -7.97 -7.26
C THR A 45 -6.17 -6.46 -7.42
N LEU A 46 -4.93 -5.93 -7.48
CA LEU A 46 -4.71 -4.51 -7.73
C LEU A 46 -5.31 -4.06 -9.06
N ARG A 47 -5.19 -4.88 -10.09
CA ARG A 47 -5.82 -4.57 -11.40
C ARG A 47 -7.34 -4.56 -11.28
N ALA A 48 -7.90 -5.50 -10.54
CA ALA A 48 -9.35 -5.55 -10.31
C ALA A 48 -9.84 -4.33 -9.52
N MET A 49 -9.00 -3.83 -8.62
CA MET A 49 -9.28 -2.60 -7.87
C MET A 49 -9.03 -1.34 -8.69
N ARG A 50 -8.54 -1.48 -9.92
CA ARG A 50 -8.18 -0.37 -10.81
C ARG A 50 -7.09 0.52 -10.23
N ARG A 51 -6.14 -0.08 -9.54
CA ARG A 51 -4.99 0.65 -9.01
C ARG A 51 -3.94 0.83 -10.11
N PRO A 52 -3.33 2.03 -10.21
CA PRO A 52 -2.36 2.33 -11.27
C PRO A 52 -0.96 1.82 -11.00
N TYR A 53 -0.79 0.81 -10.15
CA TYR A 53 0.51 0.26 -9.81
C TYR A 53 0.42 -1.25 -9.61
N THR A 54 1.57 -1.90 -9.72
CA THR A 54 1.72 -3.33 -9.43
C THR A 54 2.47 -3.51 -8.11
N THR A 55 2.53 -4.76 -7.64
CA THR A 55 3.30 -5.07 -6.42
C THR A 55 4.78 -4.78 -6.64
N GLU A 56 5.30 -5.03 -7.84
CA GLU A 56 6.70 -4.75 -8.18
C GLU A 56 6.99 -3.24 -8.13
N GLN A 57 6.08 -2.44 -8.65
CA GLN A 57 6.22 -0.98 -8.60
C GLN A 57 6.15 -0.47 -7.16
N TYR A 58 5.25 -1.02 -6.37
CA TYR A 58 5.16 -0.69 -4.95
C TYR A 58 6.46 -1.02 -4.21
N ALA A 59 6.97 -2.24 -4.42
CA ALA A 59 8.20 -2.68 -3.79
C ALA A 59 9.38 -1.78 -4.17
N ALA A 60 9.44 -1.32 -5.42
CA ALA A 60 10.47 -0.42 -5.89
C ALA A 60 10.42 0.93 -5.16
N VAL A 61 9.22 1.49 -4.99
CA VAL A 61 9.05 2.77 -4.27
C VAL A 61 9.43 2.61 -2.80
N ALA A 62 9.00 1.54 -2.17
CA ALA A 62 9.34 1.27 -0.76
C ALA A 62 10.85 1.12 -0.59
N ALA A 63 11.51 0.43 -1.50
CA ALA A 63 12.97 0.27 -1.46
C ALA A 63 13.68 1.61 -1.61
N LYS A 64 13.20 2.47 -2.50
CA LYS A 64 13.78 3.80 -2.70
C LYS A 64 13.63 4.69 -1.47
N LEU A 65 12.49 4.62 -0.80
CA LEU A 65 12.28 5.34 0.45
C LEU A 65 13.26 4.86 1.52
N ARG A 66 13.44 3.57 1.66
CA ARG A 66 14.37 3.00 2.62
C ARG A 66 15.82 3.38 2.32
N GLU A 67 16.18 3.40 1.06
CA GLU A 67 17.52 3.81 0.65
C GLU A 67 17.77 5.30 0.92
N ALA A 68 16.81 6.14 0.58
CA ALA A 68 16.95 7.60 0.72
C ALA A 68 17.03 8.06 2.18
N PHE A 69 16.25 7.45 3.07
CA PHE A 69 16.22 7.84 4.48
C PHE A 69 17.09 6.97 5.38
N GLY A 70 17.56 5.84 4.88
CA GLY A 70 18.23 4.82 5.68
C GLY A 70 17.22 3.82 6.23
N GLU A 71 17.48 2.53 6.02
CA GLU A 71 16.53 1.47 6.38
C GLU A 71 16.13 1.46 7.85
N GLU A 72 17.06 1.84 8.72
CA GLU A 72 16.81 1.90 10.16
C GLU A 72 16.01 3.13 10.59
N ASN A 73 15.92 4.14 9.74
CA ASN A 73 15.32 5.42 10.10
C ASN A 73 13.90 5.58 9.57
N VAL A 74 13.54 4.89 8.52
CA VAL A 74 12.23 5.05 7.88
C VAL A 74 11.27 3.96 8.34
N SER A 75 10.04 4.36 8.60
CA SER A 75 8.95 3.44 8.94
C SER A 75 7.87 3.54 7.89
N ILE A 76 7.43 2.40 7.37
CA ILE A 76 6.36 2.34 6.38
C ILE A 76 5.21 1.54 6.97
N THR A 77 4.02 2.13 6.90
CA THR A 77 2.77 1.44 7.24
C THR A 77 1.91 1.34 5.99
N THR A 78 0.95 0.46 6.00
CA THR A 78 0.07 0.30 4.85
C THR A 78 -1.30 -0.24 5.25
N ASP A 79 -2.22 -0.20 4.29
CA ASP A 79 -3.54 -0.79 4.39
C ASP A 79 -3.67 -1.91 3.36
N VAL A 80 -4.31 -3.00 3.75
CA VAL A 80 -4.60 -4.12 2.87
C VAL A 80 -6.05 -4.50 3.02
N ILE A 81 -6.74 -4.65 1.88
CA ILE A 81 -8.13 -5.13 1.84
C ILE A 81 -8.09 -6.62 1.51
N VAL A 82 -8.82 -7.41 2.27
CA VAL A 82 -8.96 -8.85 2.02
C VAL A 82 -10.40 -9.16 1.62
N GLY A 83 -10.59 -10.21 0.83
CA GLY A 83 -11.91 -10.61 0.40
C GLY A 83 -12.49 -9.78 -0.73
N PHE A 84 -11.65 -9.08 -1.51
CA PHE A 84 -12.12 -8.32 -2.65
C PHE A 84 -12.74 -9.26 -3.69
N PRO A 85 -13.81 -8.83 -4.42
CA PRO A 85 -14.44 -9.71 -5.41
C PRO A 85 -13.46 -10.31 -6.40
N GLY A 86 -13.48 -11.62 -6.55
CA GLY A 86 -12.58 -12.35 -7.42
C GLY A 86 -11.27 -12.78 -6.77
N GLU A 87 -11.00 -12.37 -5.54
CA GLU A 87 -9.81 -12.80 -4.82
C GLU A 87 -9.91 -14.29 -4.49
N THR A 88 -8.90 -15.06 -4.91
CA THR A 88 -8.80 -16.49 -4.61
C THR A 88 -7.94 -16.71 -3.37
N GLU A 89 -7.93 -17.94 -2.85
CA GLU A 89 -7.02 -18.28 -1.77
C GLU A 89 -5.56 -18.05 -2.16
N GLN A 90 -5.22 -18.36 -3.41
CA GLN A 90 -3.86 -18.13 -3.89
C GLN A 90 -3.53 -16.64 -3.92
N ASP A 91 -4.48 -15.81 -4.35
CA ASP A 91 -4.30 -14.36 -4.34
C ASP A 91 -4.09 -13.85 -2.92
N PHE A 92 -4.84 -14.39 -1.97
CA PHE A 92 -4.69 -14.04 -0.56
C PHE A 92 -3.32 -14.46 -0.02
N GLU A 93 -2.89 -15.69 -0.33
CA GLU A 93 -1.58 -16.18 0.10
C GLU A 93 -0.44 -15.35 -0.50
N ASP A 94 -0.54 -15.01 -1.78
CA ASP A 94 0.43 -14.15 -2.46
C ASP A 94 0.49 -12.78 -1.80
N SER A 95 -0.66 -12.24 -1.46
CA SER A 95 -0.77 -10.95 -0.79
C SER A 95 -0.08 -10.98 0.59
N MET A 96 -0.35 -12.02 1.37
CA MET A 96 0.26 -12.15 2.70
C MET A 96 1.76 -12.35 2.61
N ALA A 97 2.24 -13.13 1.65
CA ALA A 97 3.66 -13.34 1.44
C ALA A 97 4.36 -12.04 1.05
N PHE A 98 3.74 -11.25 0.17
CA PHE A 98 4.29 -9.96 -0.23
C PHE A 98 4.38 -9.01 0.96
N VAL A 99 3.30 -8.91 1.74
CA VAL A 99 3.24 -8.05 2.92
C VAL A 99 4.34 -8.44 3.93
N ALA A 100 4.50 -9.74 4.17
CA ALA A 100 5.54 -10.22 5.09
C ALA A 100 6.94 -9.83 4.61
N GLY A 101 7.17 -9.89 3.30
CA GLY A 101 8.48 -9.55 2.72
C GLY A 101 8.81 -8.07 2.74
N GLN A 102 7.82 -7.19 2.87
CA GLN A 102 8.04 -5.73 2.87
C GLN A 102 8.46 -5.15 4.21
N ARG A 103 8.36 -5.92 5.27
CA ARG A 103 8.80 -5.50 6.62
C ARG A 103 8.15 -4.19 7.06
N PHE A 104 6.83 -4.11 6.93
CA PHE A 104 6.07 -2.95 7.39
C PHE A 104 6.13 -2.82 8.91
N LEU A 105 6.15 -1.59 9.40
CA LEU A 105 6.01 -1.33 10.83
C LEU A 105 4.63 -1.74 11.31
N LYS A 106 3.61 -1.47 10.51
CA LYS A 106 2.23 -1.79 10.83
C LYS A 106 1.42 -1.98 9.56
N VAL A 107 0.54 -2.96 9.56
CA VAL A 107 -0.38 -3.22 8.46
C VAL A 107 -1.79 -3.19 9.02
N HIS A 108 -2.64 -2.36 8.44
CA HIS A 108 -4.07 -2.35 8.75
C HIS A 108 -4.78 -3.26 7.75
N VAL A 109 -5.40 -4.31 8.24
CA VAL A 109 -6.11 -5.27 7.40
C VAL A 109 -7.60 -5.02 7.54
N PHE A 110 -8.27 -4.78 6.42
CA PHE A 110 -9.70 -4.52 6.38
C PHE A 110 -10.40 -5.56 5.51
N PRO A 111 -11.50 -6.15 5.96
CA PRO A 111 -12.32 -6.96 5.06
C PRO A 111 -12.99 -6.03 4.05
N TYR A 112 -13.12 -6.51 2.81
CA TYR A 112 -13.84 -5.76 1.78
C TYR A 112 -15.29 -5.55 2.21
N SER A 113 -15.78 -4.33 2.08
CA SER A 113 -17.15 -3.98 2.37
C SER A 113 -17.85 -3.59 1.07
N ARG A 114 -18.86 -4.38 0.67
CA ARG A 114 -19.62 -4.11 -0.54
C ARG A 114 -20.47 -2.86 -0.35
N ARG A 115 -20.26 -1.85 -1.21
CA ARG A 115 -20.97 -0.58 -1.11
C ARG A 115 -21.65 -0.24 -2.43
N GLU A 116 -22.93 0.13 -2.34
CA GLU A 116 -23.66 0.62 -3.49
C GLU A 116 -23.00 1.85 -4.08
N GLY A 117 -23.10 2.01 -5.40
CA GLY A 117 -22.50 3.14 -6.10
C GLY A 117 -21.06 2.98 -6.46
N THR A 118 -20.39 1.90 -6.03
CA THR A 118 -19.01 1.61 -6.44
C THR A 118 -19.04 0.55 -7.54
N PRO A 119 -18.04 0.57 -8.47
CA PRO A 119 -17.95 -0.47 -9.49
C PRO A 119 -17.88 -1.88 -8.91
N ALA A 120 -17.16 -2.04 -7.80
CA ALA A 120 -16.96 -3.35 -7.18
C ALA A 120 -18.24 -3.94 -6.58
N PHE A 121 -19.25 -3.12 -6.31
CA PHE A 121 -20.53 -3.60 -5.79
C PHE A 121 -21.16 -4.66 -6.70
N ASP A 122 -21.06 -4.44 -8.00
CA ASP A 122 -21.67 -5.32 -9.00
C ASP A 122 -20.69 -6.34 -9.57
N PHE A 123 -19.45 -6.40 -9.06
CA PHE A 123 -18.49 -7.37 -9.52
C PHE A 123 -18.95 -8.79 -9.20
N PRO A 124 -18.72 -9.75 -10.11
CA PRO A 124 -18.98 -11.16 -9.83
C PRO A 124 -17.97 -11.70 -8.82
N ASN A 125 -18.23 -12.91 -8.35
CA ASN A 125 -17.31 -13.62 -7.44
C ASN A 125 -17.04 -12.89 -6.13
N GLN A 126 -18.12 -12.35 -5.54
CA GLN A 126 -18.02 -11.78 -4.19
C GLN A 126 -17.59 -12.87 -3.20
N VAL A 127 -16.66 -12.51 -2.31
CA VAL A 127 -16.19 -13.43 -1.28
C VAL A 127 -17.15 -13.37 -0.09
N PRO A 128 -17.64 -14.52 0.41
CA PRO A 128 -18.51 -14.52 1.59
C PRO A 128 -17.82 -13.92 2.82
N GLU A 129 -18.58 -13.21 3.64
CA GLU A 129 -18.04 -12.55 4.82
C GLU A 129 -17.33 -13.49 5.79
N HIS A 130 -17.75 -14.75 5.85
CA HIS A 130 -17.20 -15.71 6.79
C HIS A 130 -15.95 -16.44 6.27
N GLU A 131 -15.49 -16.11 5.08
CA GLU A 131 -14.20 -16.60 4.53
C GLU A 131 -13.06 -15.57 4.76
#